data_528e068d1503addf9067d71303697b24
#
_entry.id   528e068d1503addf9067d71303697b24
#
_cell.length_a   1.000
_cell.length_b   1.000
_cell.length_c   1.000
_cell.angle_alpha   90.00
_cell.angle_beta   90.00
_cell.angle_gamma   90.00
#
_symmetry.space_group_name_H-M   'P 1'
#
loop_
_entity.id
_entity.type
_entity.pdbx_description
1 polymer ?
#
loop_
_entity_poly.entity_id
_entity_poly.type
_entity_poly.pdbx_seq_one_letter_code
_entity_poly.pdbx_strand_id
1 'polypeptide(L)'
;PSELDRALKYETGYAGRSWFLKDMQDNQLGNQIASSIVTAYSDPTMEGYGSFSYDHEGTPARRAYILRDGVLEEFLNNRQTAAIMGVEPNGSARSTEAQLVPLIRMTNTIFAPGQQDPQSIIADVEDGYYIAGHRTPSIAESRENFRITAVKVYEIKKGQLGRLYRDGGITSDSRDYFMSIDAVGN
;
A
#
# COMPACT_ATOMS: atom_id res chain seq x y z
N PRO A 1 -1.46 -4.80 3.50
CA PRO A 1 -2.92 -4.91 3.59
C PRO A 1 -3.40 -6.12 4.39
N SER A 2 -2.84 -7.31 4.21
CA SER A 2 -3.24 -8.54 4.93
C SER A 2 -2.54 -8.74 6.27
N GLU A 3 -2.16 -7.68 6.96
CA GLU A 3 -1.35 -7.76 8.19
C GLU A 3 -2.08 -8.47 9.34
N LEU A 4 -3.39 -8.28 9.45
CA LEU A 4 -4.16 -8.91 10.53
C LEU A 4 -4.24 -10.44 10.38
N ASP A 5 -4.46 -10.95 9.16
CA ASP A 5 -4.43 -12.40 8.90
C ASP A 5 -3.03 -12.99 9.18
N ARG A 6 -2.00 -12.24 8.86
CA ARG A 6 -0.61 -12.62 9.16
C ARG A 6 -0.35 -12.68 10.66
N ALA A 7 -0.80 -11.68 11.43
CA ALA A 7 -0.68 -11.68 12.88
C ALA A 7 -1.40 -12.85 13.55
N LEU A 8 -2.53 -13.26 12.99
CA LEU A 8 -3.29 -14.43 13.45
C LEU A 8 -2.79 -15.76 12.85
N LYS A 9 -1.77 -15.72 11.98
CA LYS A 9 -1.17 -16.89 11.32
C LYS A 9 -2.14 -17.66 10.42
N TYR A 10 -3.14 -17.00 9.85
CA TYR A 10 -4.09 -17.60 8.92
C TYR A 10 -3.52 -17.71 7.51
N GLU A 11 -2.62 -16.81 7.13
CA GLU A 11 -1.92 -16.89 5.87
C GLU A 11 -0.74 -17.85 6.01
N THR A 12 -0.83 -19.01 5.34
CA THR A 12 0.19 -20.07 5.41
C THR A 12 1.54 -19.58 4.88
N GLY A 13 2.61 -19.95 5.57
CA GLY A 13 3.99 -19.66 5.17
C GLY A 13 4.55 -18.34 5.70
N TYR A 14 3.75 -17.53 6.38
CA TYR A 14 4.21 -16.25 6.91
C TYR A 14 3.97 -16.15 8.41
N ALA A 15 5.02 -16.15 9.17
CA ALA A 15 4.99 -16.00 10.62
C ALA A 15 4.85 -14.51 11.00
N GLY A 16 3.78 -13.99 10.71
CA GLY A 16 2.99 -12.88 11.07
C GLY A 16 3.46 -11.63 11.77
N ARG A 17 4.73 -11.32 11.96
CA ARG A 17 5.13 -10.02 12.53
C ARG A 17 5.66 -9.10 11.45
N SER A 18 5.16 -7.86 11.44
CA SER A 18 5.72 -6.79 10.63
C SER A 18 5.98 -5.55 11.48
N TRP A 19 6.71 -4.59 10.97
CA TRP A 19 6.91 -3.33 11.68
C TRP A 19 5.60 -2.52 11.85
N PHE A 20 4.58 -2.79 11.01
CA PHE A 20 3.25 -2.19 11.15
C PHE A 20 2.46 -2.80 12.31
N LEU A 21 2.65 -4.10 12.57
CA LEU A 21 1.84 -4.89 13.47
C LEU A 21 2.67 -6.05 14.02
N LYS A 22 3.11 -5.96 15.27
CA LYS A 22 3.76 -7.06 15.97
C LYS A 22 2.74 -8.02 16.54
N ASP A 23 1.68 -7.49 17.11
CA ASP A 23 0.48 -8.19 17.55
C ASP A 23 -0.71 -7.24 17.56
N MET A 24 -1.88 -7.70 18.00
CA MET A 24 -3.12 -6.90 17.93
C MET A 24 -3.09 -5.66 18.85
N GLN A 25 -2.26 -5.64 19.88
CA GLN A 25 -2.12 -4.53 20.83
C GLN A 25 -0.89 -3.66 20.53
N ASP A 26 0.20 -4.24 20.00
CA ASP A 26 1.43 -3.53 19.63
C ASP A 26 1.47 -3.33 18.09
N ASN A 27 0.96 -2.21 17.65
CA ASN A 27 0.85 -1.86 16.23
C ASN A 27 1.04 -0.35 16.00
N GLN A 28 1.06 0.06 14.73
CA GLN A 28 1.32 1.44 14.31
C GLN A 28 0.06 2.27 14.05
N LEU A 29 -1.14 1.80 14.41
CA LEU A 29 -2.36 2.59 14.26
C LEU A 29 -2.26 3.93 14.99
N GLY A 30 -2.63 5.00 14.31
CA GLY A 30 -2.56 6.36 14.80
C GLY A 30 -1.17 7.01 14.72
N ASN A 31 -0.13 6.27 14.33
CA ASN A 31 1.22 6.81 14.18
C ASN A 31 1.44 7.36 12.77
N GLN A 32 2.24 8.41 12.68
CA GLN A 32 2.74 8.93 11.42
C GLN A 32 3.80 7.97 10.84
N ILE A 33 3.53 7.36 9.71
CA ILE A 33 4.40 6.40 9.04
C ILE A 33 4.75 6.76 7.61
N ALA A 34 4.20 7.88 7.13
CA ALA A 34 4.47 8.47 5.82
C ALA A 34 4.49 9.99 5.93
N SER A 35 4.99 10.67 4.90
CA SER A 35 4.87 12.12 4.76
C SER A 35 3.38 12.53 4.82
N SER A 36 3.09 13.68 5.42
CA SER A 36 1.72 14.20 5.62
C SER A 36 0.95 14.48 4.31
N ILE A 37 1.62 14.50 3.18
CA ILE A 37 0.99 14.65 1.87
C ILE A 37 0.51 13.31 1.28
N VAL A 38 0.81 12.19 1.95
CA VAL A 38 0.49 10.85 1.47
C VAL A 38 -0.82 10.37 2.06
N THR A 39 -1.79 10.13 1.17
CA THR A 39 -3.04 9.43 1.50
C THR A 39 -3.15 8.20 0.61
N ALA A 40 -3.47 7.04 1.19
CA ALA A 40 -3.64 5.79 0.47
C ALA A 40 -4.84 5.01 1.01
N TYR A 41 -5.61 4.42 0.12
CA TYR A 41 -6.81 3.68 0.49
C TYR A 41 -7.00 2.44 -0.37
N SER A 42 -7.81 1.51 0.13
CA SER A 42 -8.33 0.37 -0.62
C SER A 42 -9.82 0.59 -0.84
N ASP A 43 -10.28 0.61 -2.09
CA ASP A 43 -11.66 0.96 -2.43
C ASP A 43 -12.29 -0.03 -3.40
N PRO A 44 -13.10 -0.98 -2.90
CA PRO A 44 -13.81 -1.91 -3.75
C PRO A 44 -15.04 -1.30 -4.44
N THR A 45 -15.45 -0.08 -4.09
CA THR A 45 -16.60 0.60 -4.69
C THR A 45 -16.24 1.33 -5.99
N MET A 46 -14.96 1.56 -6.24
CA MET A 46 -14.48 2.13 -7.50
C MET A 46 -14.52 1.08 -8.60
N GLU A 47 -14.88 1.50 -9.82
CA GLU A 47 -14.81 0.64 -10.99
C GLU A 47 -13.38 0.14 -11.22
N GLY A 48 -13.23 -1.16 -11.44
CA GLY A 48 -11.94 -1.80 -11.66
C GLY A 48 -11.96 -3.29 -11.34
N TYR A 49 -10.82 -3.93 -11.48
CA TYR A 49 -10.67 -5.37 -11.27
C TYR A 49 -10.99 -5.81 -9.82
N GLY A 50 -10.72 -4.95 -8.84
CA GLY A 50 -10.99 -5.21 -7.42
C GLY A 50 -12.35 -4.74 -6.95
N SER A 51 -13.32 -4.48 -7.86
CA SER A 51 -14.64 -3.94 -7.52
C SER A 51 -15.64 -5.02 -7.12
N PHE A 52 -16.36 -4.78 -6.04
CA PHE A 52 -17.50 -5.61 -5.59
C PHE A 52 -18.37 -4.82 -4.61
N SER A 53 -19.63 -5.28 -4.39
CA SER A 53 -20.57 -4.65 -3.47
C SER A 53 -20.54 -5.24 -2.05
N TYR A 54 -20.21 -6.51 -1.93
CA TYR A 54 -20.10 -7.24 -0.66
C TYR A 54 -18.90 -8.16 -0.72
N ASP A 55 -18.18 -8.28 0.39
CA ASP A 55 -17.12 -9.28 0.53
C ASP A 55 -17.69 -10.70 0.71
N HIS A 56 -16.81 -11.69 0.83
CA HIS A 56 -17.25 -13.10 0.96
C HIS A 56 -17.74 -13.48 2.36
N GLU A 57 -17.76 -12.55 3.31
CA GLU A 57 -18.45 -12.68 4.60
C GLU A 57 -19.79 -11.95 4.61
N GLY A 58 -20.22 -11.37 3.49
CA GLY A 58 -21.44 -10.59 3.35
C GLY A 58 -21.33 -9.17 3.94
N THR A 59 -20.14 -8.70 4.23
CA THR A 59 -19.92 -7.33 4.69
C THR A 59 -20.02 -6.35 3.52
N PRO A 60 -20.80 -5.26 3.63
CA PRO A 60 -20.85 -4.24 2.59
C PRO A 60 -19.44 -3.67 2.31
N ALA A 61 -19.13 -3.53 1.03
CA ALA A 61 -17.88 -2.92 0.59
C ALA A 61 -17.85 -1.42 0.92
N ARG A 62 -16.72 -0.93 1.44
CA ARG A 62 -16.48 0.49 1.66
C ARG A 62 -15.02 0.84 1.41
N ARG A 63 -14.76 2.12 1.16
CA ARG A 63 -13.40 2.62 1.14
C ARG A 63 -12.77 2.48 2.53
N ALA A 64 -11.58 1.89 2.58
CA ALA A 64 -10.75 1.77 3.78
C ALA A 64 -9.49 2.64 3.61
N TYR A 65 -9.35 3.68 4.43
CA TYR A 65 -8.17 4.53 4.41
C TYR A 65 -7.05 3.87 5.20
N ILE A 66 -6.07 3.35 4.49
CA ILE A 66 -4.88 2.74 5.10
C ILE A 66 -3.99 3.84 5.67
N LEU A 67 -3.75 4.88 4.86
CA LEU A 67 -3.03 6.09 5.26
C LEU A 67 -3.91 7.30 4.99
N ARG A 68 -4.00 8.19 5.94
CA ARG A 68 -4.58 9.52 5.76
C ARG A 68 -3.61 10.56 6.29
N ASP A 69 -3.18 11.46 5.41
CA ASP A 69 -2.23 12.51 5.74
C ASP A 69 -0.97 11.97 6.44
N GLY A 70 -0.47 10.82 5.96
CA GLY A 70 0.69 10.12 6.46
C GLY A 70 0.47 9.26 7.71
N VAL A 71 -0.69 9.32 8.34
CA VAL A 71 -1.03 8.55 9.55
C VAL A 71 -1.63 7.20 9.16
N LEU A 72 -1.23 6.11 9.81
CA LEU A 72 -1.87 4.80 9.65
C LEU A 72 -3.23 4.82 10.33
N GLU A 73 -4.30 4.85 9.54
CA GLU A 73 -5.67 5.05 10.04
C GLU A 73 -6.38 3.74 10.31
N GLU A 74 -6.34 2.79 9.38
CA GLU A 74 -6.96 1.47 9.57
C GLU A 74 -6.19 0.35 8.87
N PHE A 75 -6.35 -0.87 9.38
CA PHE A 75 -5.98 -2.08 8.68
C PHE A 75 -7.17 -2.60 7.88
N LEU A 76 -6.91 -3.26 6.75
CA LEU A 76 -7.92 -4.11 6.13
C LEU A 76 -8.27 -5.24 7.09
N ASN A 77 -9.56 -5.50 7.27
CA ASN A 77 -10.05 -6.45 8.26
C ASN A 77 -11.17 -7.35 7.70
N ASN A 78 -11.45 -8.40 8.41
CA ASN A 78 -12.62 -9.26 8.29
C ASN A 78 -13.46 -9.16 9.57
N ARG A 79 -14.60 -9.83 9.63
CA ARG A 79 -15.49 -9.76 10.80
C ARG A 79 -14.83 -10.17 12.11
N GLN A 80 -13.96 -11.20 12.05
CA GLN A 80 -13.24 -11.67 13.23
C GLN A 80 -12.22 -10.64 13.73
N THR A 81 -11.34 -10.15 12.84
CA THR A 81 -10.32 -9.18 13.23
C THR A 81 -10.92 -7.83 13.61
N ALA A 82 -12.00 -7.42 12.97
CA ALA A 82 -12.75 -6.22 13.34
C ALA A 82 -13.30 -6.34 14.78
N ALA A 83 -13.90 -7.48 15.14
CA ALA A 83 -14.38 -7.73 16.49
C ALA A 83 -13.23 -7.73 17.53
N ILE A 84 -12.07 -8.32 17.22
CA ILE A 84 -10.90 -8.33 18.12
C ILE A 84 -10.38 -6.91 18.35
N MET A 85 -10.35 -6.09 17.31
CA MET A 85 -9.86 -4.70 17.39
C MET A 85 -10.91 -3.71 17.86
N GLY A 86 -12.17 -4.11 18.00
CA GLY A 86 -13.26 -3.22 18.41
C GLY A 86 -13.63 -2.17 17.34
N VAL A 87 -13.49 -2.51 16.06
CA VAL A 87 -13.78 -1.62 14.92
C VAL A 87 -14.82 -2.23 13.99
N GLU A 88 -15.38 -1.43 13.09
CA GLU A 88 -16.31 -1.91 12.07
C GLU A 88 -15.57 -2.67 10.94
N PRO A 89 -16.16 -3.74 10.42
CA PRO A 89 -15.63 -4.43 9.25
C PRO A 89 -15.58 -3.50 8.01
N ASN A 90 -14.54 -3.65 7.19
CA ASN A 90 -14.38 -2.82 5.98
C ASN A 90 -14.58 -3.56 4.66
N GLY A 91 -15.14 -4.77 4.71
CA GLY A 91 -15.48 -5.51 3.50
C GLY A 91 -14.26 -5.99 2.72
N SER A 92 -13.24 -6.49 3.43
CA SER A 92 -11.98 -6.90 2.79
C SER A 92 -11.73 -8.41 2.81
N ALA A 93 -12.73 -9.22 3.18
CA ALA A 93 -12.61 -10.66 3.27
C ALA A 93 -12.92 -11.34 1.92
N ARG A 94 -11.96 -12.07 1.35
CA ARG A 94 -12.14 -12.78 0.08
C ARG A 94 -11.56 -14.19 0.10
N SER A 95 -12.23 -15.09 -0.65
CA SER A 95 -11.82 -16.45 -0.88
C SER A 95 -11.73 -16.75 -2.38
N THR A 96 -10.90 -17.68 -2.77
CA THR A 96 -10.84 -18.16 -4.16
C THR A 96 -11.93 -19.18 -4.47
N GLU A 97 -12.45 -19.87 -3.44
CA GLU A 97 -13.44 -20.92 -3.56
C GLU A 97 -14.44 -20.85 -2.40
N ALA A 98 -15.68 -21.26 -2.65
CA ALA A 98 -16.78 -21.15 -1.70
C ALA A 98 -16.57 -21.95 -0.39
N GLN A 99 -15.79 -23.03 -0.45
CA GLN A 99 -15.50 -23.89 0.71
C GLN A 99 -14.32 -23.40 1.56
N LEU A 100 -13.58 -22.40 1.10
CA LEU A 100 -12.41 -21.87 1.82
C LEU A 100 -12.81 -20.70 2.73
N VAL A 101 -12.18 -20.65 3.89
CA VAL A 101 -12.34 -19.49 4.79
C VAL A 101 -11.82 -18.23 4.09
N PRO A 102 -12.62 -17.15 4.02
CA PRO A 102 -12.17 -15.90 3.45
C PRO A 102 -10.99 -15.32 4.22
N LEU A 103 -9.99 -14.83 3.49
CA LEU A 103 -8.83 -14.12 4.03
C LEU A 103 -8.91 -12.63 3.71
N ILE A 104 -8.24 -11.81 4.51
CA ILE A 104 -8.14 -10.38 4.27
C ILE A 104 -7.30 -10.14 3.01
N ARG A 105 -7.88 -9.46 2.01
CA ARG A 105 -7.23 -9.17 0.73
C ARG A 105 -7.45 -7.72 0.30
N MET A 106 -6.45 -7.19 -0.39
CA MET A 106 -6.54 -5.90 -1.08
C MET A 106 -7.61 -5.93 -2.16
N THR A 107 -8.14 -4.75 -2.44
CA THR A 107 -9.02 -4.47 -3.57
C THR A 107 -8.33 -3.50 -4.54
N ASN A 108 -8.98 -2.47 -5.03
CA ASN A 108 -8.34 -1.37 -5.74
C ASN A 108 -7.55 -0.54 -4.72
N THR A 109 -6.22 -0.74 -4.65
CA THR A 109 -5.34 -0.01 -3.73
C THR A 109 -4.73 1.17 -4.45
N ILE A 110 -4.93 2.36 -3.92
CA ILE A 110 -4.70 3.62 -4.61
C ILE A 110 -3.96 4.58 -3.67
N PHE A 111 -2.94 5.25 -4.20
CA PHE A 111 -2.50 6.52 -3.65
C PHE A 111 -3.45 7.61 -4.13
N ALA A 112 -3.99 8.40 -3.21
CA ALA A 112 -4.83 9.54 -3.58
C ALA A 112 -4.02 10.51 -4.45
N PRO A 113 -4.63 11.06 -5.51
CA PRO A 113 -3.94 12.07 -6.32
C PRO A 113 -3.65 13.32 -5.48
N GLY A 114 -2.48 13.91 -5.73
CA GLY A 114 -2.11 15.20 -5.16
C GLY A 114 -2.62 16.37 -5.97
N GLN A 115 -1.99 17.53 -5.80
CA GLN A 115 -2.37 18.77 -6.48
C GLN A 115 -1.38 19.21 -7.55
N GLN A 116 -0.21 18.56 -7.61
CA GLN A 116 0.86 18.99 -8.50
C GLN A 116 0.72 18.35 -9.88
N ASP A 117 1.02 19.13 -10.92
CA ASP A 117 1.18 18.58 -12.25
C ASP A 117 2.43 17.66 -12.29
N PRO A 118 2.32 16.39 -12.76
CA PRO A 118 3.47 15.49 -12.85
C PRO A 118 4.66 16.03 -13.63
N GLN A 119 4.44 16.90 -14.62
CA GLN A 119 5.51 17.53 -15.38
C GLN A 119 6.25 18.55 -14.55
N SER A 120 5.55 19.30 -13.68
CA SER A 120 6.19 20.24 -12.76
C SER A 120 7.06 19.53 -11.73
N ILE A 121 6.61 18.38 -11.22
CA ILE A 121 7.41 17.54 -10.30
C ILE A 121 8.74 17.14 -10.95
N ILE A 122 8.70 16.71 -12.23
CA ILE A 122 9.92 16.35 -12.97
C ILE A 122 10.79 17.59 -13.17
N ALA A 123 10.19 18.74 -13.49
CA ALA A 123 10.91 19.99 -13.74
C ALA A 123 11.65 20.52 -12.50
N ASP A 124 11.15 20.22 -11.31
CA ASP A 124 11.77 20.63 -10.02
C ASP A 124 12.97 19.76 -9.62
N VAL A 125 13.21 18.64 -10.31
CA VAL A 125 14.34 17.74 -9.99
C VAL A 125 15.62 18.23 -10.69
N GLU A 126 16.60 18.71 -9.95
CA GLU A 126 17.89 19.16 -10.49
C GLU A 126 18.73 17.98 -11.00
N ASP A 127 18.82 16.89 -10.21
CA ASP A 127 19.55 15.66 -10.52
C ASP A 127 18.82 14.45 -9.93
N GLY A 128 18.42 13.50 -10.76
CA GLY A 128 17.68 12.36 -10.29
C GLY A 128 17.29 11.38 -11.38
N TYR A 129 16.26 10.57 -11.09
CA TYR A 129 15.76 9.55 -12.01
C TYR A 129 14.24 9.49 -12.01
N TYR A 130 13.66 9.41 -13.20
CA TYR A 130 12.26 9.07 -13.39
C TYR A 130 12.12 7.57 -13.63
N ILE A 131 11.44 6.88 -12.71
CA ILE A 131 11.24 5.44 -12.75
C ILE A 131 9.84 5.16 -13.27
N ALA A 132 9.74 4.55 -14.45
CA ALA A 132 8.47 4.28 -15.13
C ALA A 132 8.19 2.76 -15.18
N GLY A 133 7.04 2.42 -14.64
CA GLY A 133 6.56 1.04 -14.56
C GLY A 133 7.38 0.17 -13.61
N HIS A 134 6.81 -0.96 -13.22
CA HIS A 134 7.49 -1.92 -12.36
C HIS A 134 7.38 -3.33 -12.96
N ARG A 135 8.34 -4.16 -12.62
CA ARG A 135 8.32 -5.60 -12.85
C ARG A 135 8.13 -6.29 -11.51
N THR A 136 8.91 -7.31 -11.22
CA THR A 136 8.79 -8.14 -10.03
C THR A 136 9.11 -7.37 -8.74
N PRO A 137 8.11 -6.94 -7.96
CA PRO A 137 8.36 -6.41 -6.62
C PRO A 137 8.74 -7.53 -5.66
N SER A 138 9.66 -7.26 -4.76
CA SER A 138 10.03 -8.12 -3.64
C SER A 138 9.97 -7.31 -2.36
N ILE A 139 9.31 -7.84 -1.35
CA ILE A 139 9.10 -7.18 -0.06
C ILE A 139 9.53 -8.14 1.04
N ALA A 140 10.32 -7.68 2.00
CA ALA A 140 10.67 -8.46 3.17
C ALA A 140 9.42 -8.87 3.96
N GLU A 141 9.46 -10.02 4.62
CA GLU A 141 8.34 -10.50 5.46
C GLU A 141 7.98 -9.50 6.55
N SER A 142 8.97 -8.87 7.16
CA SER A 142 8.80 -7.82 8.16
C SER A 142 8.21 -6.51 7.59
N ARG A 143 8.09 -6.37 6.28
CA ARG A 143 7.69 -5.14 5.58
C ARG A 143 8.64 -3.95 5.78
N GLU A 144 9.78 -4.17 6.38
CA GLU A 144 10.77 -3.12 6.64
C GLU A 144 11.42 -2.61 5.38
N ASN A 145 11.65 -3.48 4.41
CA ASN A 145 12.27 -3.07 3.15
C ASN A 145 11.64 -3.74 1.93
N PHE A 146 11.87 -3.13 0.78
CA PHE A 146 11.41 -3.60 -0.51
C PHE A 146 12.43 -3.36 -1.60
N ARG A 147 12.29 -4.11 -2.69
CA ARG A 147 12.98 -3.90 -3.96
C ARG A 147 11.99 -3.99 -5.11
N ILE A 148 12.04 -3.03 -6.01
CA ILE A 148 11.22 -3.00 -7.23
C ILE A 148 12.13 -2.80 -8.42
N THR A 149 12.05 -3.69 -9.41
CA THR A 149 12.73 -3.53 -10.69
C THR A 149 11.87 -2.68 -11.62
N ALA A 150 12.43 -1.67 -12.23
CA ALA A 150 11.75 -0.77 -13.15
C ALA A 150 11.64 -1.36 -14.57
N VAL A 151 10.62 -0.93 -15.30
CA VAL A 151 10.54 -1.17 -16.76
C VAL A 151 11.48 -0.23 -17.50
N LYS A 152 11.46 1.04 -17.13
CA LYS A 152 12.32 2.10 -17.70
C LYS A 152 12.81 3.02 -16.57
N VAL A 153 14.03 3.50 -16.72
CA VAL A 153 14.61 4.52 -15.84
C VAL A 153 15.18 5.62 -16.72
N TYR A 154 14.66 6.82 -16.59
CA TYR A 154 15.20 8.00 -17.29
C TYR A 154 16.01 8.83 -16.31
N GLU A 155 17.17 9.27 -16.72
CA GLU A 155 17.92 10.31 -16.02
C GLU A 155 17.13 11.61 -16.04
N ILE A 156 17.13 12.35 -14.94
CA ILE A 156 16.67 13.73 -14.90
C ILE A 156 17.88 14.62 -14.63
N LYS A 157 18.08 15.62 -15.48
CA LYS A 157 19.09 16.67 -15.29
C LYS A 157 18.41 18.01 -15.54
N LYS A 158 18.48 18.90 -14.56
CA LYS A 158 17.89 20.26 -14.62
C LYS A 158 16.45 20.24 -15.09
N GLY A 159 15.65 19.36 -14.50
CA GLY A 159 14.23 19.23 -14.81
C GLY A 159 13.89 18.57 -16.15
N GLN A 160 14.85 18.00 -16.85
CA GLN A 160 14.63 17.39 -18.17
C GLN A 160 14.96 15.90 -18.18
N LEU A 161 14.09 15.10 -18.83
CA LEU A 161 14.35 13.69 -19.05
C LEU A 161 15.46 13.51 -20.08
N GLY A 162 16.50 12.78 -19.70
CA GLY A 162 17.68 12.52 -20.50
C GLY A 162 17.83 11.05 -20.89
N ARG A 163 18.99 10.47 -20.58
CA ARG A 163 19.35 9.11 -20.97
C ARG A 163 18.40 8.07 -20.38
N LEU A 164 18.03 7.09 -21.22
CA LEU A 164 17.27 5.90 -20.82
C LEU A 164 18.23 4.80 -20.37
N TYR A 165 17.98 4.27 -19.17
CA TYR A 165 18.67 3.11 -18.63
C TYR A 165 17.74 1.90 -18.56
N ARG A 166 18.30 0.72 -18.64
CA ARG A 166 17.62 -0.57 -18.42
C ARG A 166 18.20 -1.23 -17.16
N ASP A 167 17.44 -2.20 -16.64
CA ASP A 167 17.82 -2.99 -15.45
C ASP A 167 18.01 -2.17 -14.17
N GLY A 168 17.40 -0.99 -14.12
CA GLY A 168 17.35 -0.16 -12.93
C GLY A 168 16.22 -0.56 -11.99
N GLY A 169 16.23 -0.01 -10.79
CA GLY A 169 15.20 -0.24 -9.81
C GLY A 169 15.39 0.59 -8.55
N ILE A 170 14.47 0.39 -7.61
CA ILE A 170 14.49 1.01 -6.30
C ILE A 170 14.66 -0.07 -5.22
N THR A 171 15.49 0.19 -4.24
CA THR A 171 15.58 -0.58 -3.00
C THR A 171 15.62 0.42 -1.85
N SER A 172 14.73 0.25 -0.89
CA SER A 172 14.65 1.18 0.25
C SER A 172 14.10 0.48 1.48
N ASP A 173 14.36 1.06 2.65
CA ASP A 173 13.54 0.87 3.82
C ASP A 173 12.16 1.49 3.57
N SER A 174 11.11 0.80 3.98
CA SER A 174 9.73 1.23 3.69
C SER A 174 9.36 2.51 4.43
N ARG A 175 9.81 2.66 5.67
CA ARG A 175 9.52 3.85 6.48
C ARG A 175 10.24 5.07 5.93
N ASP A 176 11.54 4.93 5.66
CA ASP A 176 12.34 6.04 5.10
C ASP A 176 11.78 6.47 3.75
N TYR A 177 11.40 5.51 2.90
CA TYR A 177 10.79 5.80 1.61
C TYR A 177 9.50 6.60 1.74
N PHE A 178 8.54 6.12 2.55
CA PHE A 178 7.26 6.81 2.70
C PHE A 178 7.38 8.17 3.39
N MET A 179 8.33 8.31 4.32
CA MET A 179 8.59 9.60 4.99
C MET A 179 9.30 10.60 4.08
N SER A 180 10.05 10.13 3.07
CA SER A 180 10.78 11.00 2.14
C SER A 180 9.95 11.50 0.96
N ILE A 181 8.68 11.09 0.82
CA ILE A 181 7.81 11.57 -0.25
C ILE A 181 7.51 13.07 -0.01
N ASP A 182 7.92 13.91 -0.94
CA ASP A 182 7.79 15.36 -0.87
C ASP A 182 6.86 15.95 -1.95
N ALA A 183 6.45 15.13 -2.94
CA ALA A 183 5.52 15.52 -3.98
C ALA A 183 4.59 14.38 -4.38
N VAL A 184 3.33 14.70 -4.68
CA VAL A 184 2.33 13.76 -5.21
C VAL A 184 1.61 14.44 -6.37
N GLY A 185 1.66 13.82 -7.55
CA GLY A 185 0.99 14.31 -8.75
C GLY A 185 -0.53 14.09 -8.74
N ASN A 186 -1.22 14.87 -9.56
CA ASN A 186 -2.68 14.77 -9.80
C ASN A 186 -3.04 13.65 -10.78
#